data_d1f27581b74650e675b982b7a8c888e0
#
_entry.id   d1f27581b74650e675b982b7a8c888e0
#
_cell.length_a   1.000
_cell.length_b   1.000
_cell.length_c   1.000
_cell.angle_alpha   90.00
_cell.angle_beta   90.00
_cell.angle_gamma   90.00
#
_symmetry.space_group_name_H-M   'P 1'
#
loop_
_entity.id
_entity.type
_entity.pdbx_description
1 polymer ?
#
loop_
_entity_poly.entity_id
_entity_poly.type
_entity_poly.pdbx_seq_one_letter_code
_entity_poly.pdbx_strand_id
1 'polypeptide(L)'
;MKFLSYLFLFFLAIPIFSQEKGRLDREEFDFRYTYLGISYIGANNADSGLAINTSFNLPGPLYLKFERRGDGIDFEKETVDKTTDSFRVGAHAGIGDILSNISARGVNLEIKNLFELYGEFGVKSWSVENDDFNFDENAYEANFVSGIHFGDSNDWEGRIFLDIASEAEPIINDDIVCLEIDCPTIYEISDDQNRRFGFEAIYNRGKYTAFTIGASTNSLYDSTTFEIGFRINL
;
A
#
# COMPACT_ATOMS: atom_id res chain seq x y z
N MET A 1 8.01 21.15 3.48
CA MET A 1 8.70 21.00 2.20
C MET A 1 10.17 20.59 2.29
N LYS A 2 11.00 21.07 3.22
CA LYS A 2 12.44 20.68 3.31
C LYS A 2 12.67 19.22 3.75
N PHE A 3 11.80 18.65 4.57
CA PHE A 3 11.93 17.28 5.07
C PHE A 3 11.69 16.22 3.97
N LEU A 4 10.75 16.49 3.07
CA LEU A 4 10.43 15.61 1.94
C LEU A 4 11.60 15.50 0.95
N SER A 5 12.38 16.58 0.77
CA SER A 5 13.55 16.62 -0.12
C SER A 5 14.68 15.70 0.37
N TYR A 6 14.87 15.59 1.68
CA TYR A 6 15.92 14.71 2.25
C TYR A 6 15.53 13.24 2.21
N LEU A 7 14.23 12.93 2.36
CA LEU A 7 13.71 11.57 2.25
C LEU A 7 13.87 11.05 0.81
N PHE A 8 13.59 11.89 -0.18
CA PHE A 8 13.76 11.54 -1.60
C PHE A 8 15.23 11.30 -1.98
N LEU A 9 16.16 12.10 -1.44
CA LEU A 9 17.60 11.89 -1.63
C LEU A 9 18.10 10.61 -0.97
N PHE A 10 17.53 10.21 0.16
CA PHE A 10 17.89 8.98 0.84
C PHE A 10 17.51 7.75 0.00
N PHE A 11 16.30 7.74 -0.60
CA PHE A 11 15.86 6.67 -1.48
C PHE A 11 16.61 6.60 -2.82
N LEU A 12 17.06 7.73 -3.36
CA LEU A 12 17.90 7.76 -4.57
C LEU A 12 19.34 7.26 -4.32
N ALA A 13 19.82 7.31 -3.08
CA ALA A 13 21.16 6.85 -2.73
C ALA A 13 21.26 5.32 -2.54
N ILE A 14 20.15 4.64 -2.23
CA ILE A 14 20.12 3.18 -2.00
C ILE A 14 20.54 2.37 -3.25
N PRO A 15 20.13 2.70 -4.49
CA PRO A 15 20.50 1.93 -5.67
C PRO A 15 21.99 1.97 -6.03
N ILE A 16 22.71 3.00 -5.60
CA ILE A 16 24.13 3.19 -5.96
C ILE A 16 25.03 2.20 -5.23
N PHE A 17 24.59 1.64 -4.10
CA PHE A 17 25.35 0.69 -3.29
C PHE A 17 25.09 -0.78 -3.61
N SER A 18 24.12 -1.08 -4.48
CA SER A 18 23.71 -2.44 -4.84
C SER A 18 24.57 -3.10 -5.92
N GLN A 19 25.67 -2.51 -6.35
CA GLN A 19 26.54 -3.12 -7.34
C GLN A 19 27.46 -4.21 -6.75
N GLU A 20 27.13 -5.45 -7.12
CA GLU A 20 28.02 -6.59 -7.27
C GLU A 20 28.95 -6.96 -6.10
N LYS A 21 28.42 -7.63 -5.09
CA LYS A 21 29.21 -8.69 -4.42
C LYS A 21 28.30 -9.80 -3.90
N GLY A 22 28.46 -10.99 -4.44
CA GLY A 22 27.97 -12.21 -3.83
C GLY A 22 26.66 -12.76 -4.39
N ARG A 23 26.69 -13.23 -5.64
CA ARG A 23 25.60 -14.01 -6.26
C ARG A 23 25.56 -15.46 -5.76
N LEU A 24 25.93 -15.72 -4.53
CA LEU A 24 26.12 -17.11 -4.09
C LEU A 24 25.05 -17.66 -3.16
N ASP A 25 24.13 -16.84 -2.60
CA ASP A 25 23.09 -17.37 -1.69
C ASP A 25 21.77 -16.58 -1.77
N ARG A 26 21.43 -15.96 -2.92
CA ARG A 26 20.24 -15.15 -3.10
C ARG A 26 18.94 -15.95 -3.32
N GLU A 27 19.01 -17.26 -3.49
CA GLU A 27 17.82 -18.05 -3.87
C GLU A 27 16.87 -18.34 -2.69
N GLU A 28 17.28 -18.13 -1.45
CA GLU A 28 16.50 -18.56 -0.28
C GLU A 28 15.54 -17.51 0.31
N PHE A 29 15.66 -16.23 -0.05
CA PHE A 29 14.86 -15.16 0.57
C PHE A 29 14.39 -14.05 -0.40
N ASP A 30 14.38 -14.28 -1.69
CA ASP A 30 13.88 -13.29 -2.67
C ASP A 30 12.34 -13.27 -2.64
N PHE A 31 11.77 -12.27 -1.98
CA PHE A 31 10.34 -12.02 -2.02
C PHE A 31 9.89 -11.73 -3.45
N ARG A 32 8.67 -12.18 -3.78
CA ARG A 32 8.17 -12.12 -5.16
C ARG A 32 7.45 -10.80 -5.40
N TYR A 33 8.09 -9.95 -6.19
CA TYR A 33 7.54 -8.66 -6.60
C TYR A 33 6.86 -8.69 -7.98
N THR A 34 6.82 -9.84 -8.67
CA THR A 34 6.07 -9.98 -9.93
C THR A 34 4.88 -10.89 -9.71
N TYR A 35 3.69 -10.28 -9.66
CA TYR A 35 2.46 -11.00 -9.39
C TYR A 35 1.22 -10.26 -9.89
N LEU A 36 0.13 -11.00 -10.04
CA LEU A 36 -1.23 -10.50 -10.19
C LEU A 36 -2.09 -11.04 -9.05
N GLY A 37 -2.79 -10.18 -8.35
CA GLY A 37 -3.65 -10.52 -7.22
C GLY A 37 -5.07 -9.98 -7.38
N ILE A 38 -6.00 -10.69 -6.77
CA ILE A 38 -7.37 -10.26 -6.54
C ILE A 38 -7.73 -10.53 -5.09
N SER A 39 -8.39 -9.57 -4.45
CA SER A 39 -8.86 -9.70 -3.08
C SER A 39 -10.28 -9.19 -2.90
N TYR A 40 -11.00 -9.84 -1.98
CA TYR A 40 -12.24 -9.35 -1.42
C TYR A 40 -11.94 -8.50 -0.21
N ILE A 41 -12.62 -7.38 -0.10
CA ILE A 41 -12.47 -6.39 0.96
C ILE A 41 -13.75 -6.38 1.77
N GLY A 42 -13.63 -6.45 3.09
CA GLY A 42 -14.72 -6.19 4.04
C GLY A 42 -14.25 -5.13 5.04
N ALA A 43 -15.11 -4.22 5.39
CA ALA A 43 -14.81 -3.18 6.37
C ALA A 43 -15.94 -3.08 7.40
N ASN A 44 -15.63 -2.50 8.57
CA ASN A 44 -16.63 -2.36 9.63
C ASN A 44 -17.57 -1.14 9.40
N ASN A 45 -17.07 -0.12 8.69
CA ASN A 45 -17.81 1.13 8.40
C ASN A 45 -17.82 1.41 6.90
N ALA A 46 -17.94 0.37 6.07
CA ALA A 46 -17.99 0.50 4.64
C ALA A 46 -18.53 -0.78 4.00
N ASP A 47 -19.06 -0.68 2.82
CA ASP A 47 -19.50 -1.85 2.06
C ASP A 47 -18.31 -2.71 1.62
N SER A 48 -18.62 -3.97 1.39
CA SER A 48 -17.64 -4.91 0.87
C SER A 48 -17.31 -4.60 -0.57
N GLY A 49 -16.04 -4.81 -0.93
CA GLY A 49 -15.54 -4.50 -2.25
C GLY A 49 -14.55 -5.51 -2.79
N LEU A 50 -13.93 -5.14 -3.91
CA LEU A 50 -12.91 -5.94 -4.57
C LEU A 50 -11.66 -5.08 -4.83
N ALA A 51 -10.49 -5.70 -4.72
CA ALA A 51 -9.25 -5.10 -5.18
C ALA A 51 -8.54 -6.02 -6.18
N ILE A 52 -7.93 -5.38 -7.18
CA ILE A 52 -7.01 -6.01 -8.12
C ILE A 52 -5.68 -5.31 -7.93
N ASN A 53 -4.63 -6.08 -7.72
CA ASN A 53 -3.29 -5.56 -7.57
C ASN A 53 -2.31 -6.33 -8.46
N THR A 54 -1.35 -5.63 -9.02
CA THR A 54 -0.30 -6.23 -9.82
C THR A 54 1.02 -5.52 -9.55
N SER A 55 2.09 -6.30 -9.59
CA SER A 55 3.44 -5.79 -9.39
C SER A 55 4.38 -6.43 -10.39
N PHE A 56 5.38 -5.69 -10.84
CA PHE A 56 6.38 -6.12 -11.83
C PHE A 56 7.77 -5.70 -11.37
N ASN A 57 8.64 -6.66 -11.24
CA ASN A 57 10.05 -6.40 -10.99
C ASN A 57 10.69 -5.65 -12.17
N LEU A 58 11.51 -4.68 -11.83
CA LEU A 58 12.43 -4.01 -12.72
C LEU A 58 13.88 -4.49 -12.41
N PRO A 59 14.85 -4.20 -13.29
CA PRO A 59 16.24 -4.49 -12.98
C PRO A 59 16.70 -3.83 -11.67
N GLY A 60 17.40 -4.59 -10.83
CA GLY A 60 17.86 -4.15 -9.52
C GLY A 60 16.76 -4.22 -8.45
N PRO A 61 16.79 -3.33 -7.46
CA PRO A 61 15.86 -3.36 -6.34
C PRO A 61 14.52 -2.67 -6.61
N LEU A 62 14.22 -2.36 -7.86
CA LEU A 62 13.05 -1.57 -8.25
C LEU A 62 11.89 -2.46 -8.70
N TYR A 63 10.67 -1.98 -8.52
CA TYR A 63 9.46 -2.58 -9.05
C TYR A 63 8.39 -1.52 -9.34
N LEU A 64 7.43 -1.90 -10.18
CA LEU A 64 6.22 -1.13 -10.44
C LEU A 64 5.05 -1.82 -9.75
N LYS A 65 4.13 -1.05 -9.21
CA LYS A 65 2.89 -1.56 -8.61
C LYS A 65 1.70 -0.77 -9.10
N PHE A 66 0.66 -1.49 -9.46
CA PHE A 66 -0.65 -0.95 -9.78
C PHE A 66 -1.69 -1.63 -8.90
N GLU A 67 -2.64 -0.85 -8.39
CA GLU A 67 -3.74 -1.33 -7.58
C GLU A 67 -5.01 -0.58 -7.95
N ARG A 68 -6.09 -1.33 -8.19
CA ARG A 68 -7.45 -0.81 -8.30
C ARG A 68 -8.29 -1.41 -7.19
N ARG A 69 -8.96 -0.56 -6.44
CA ARG A 69 -9.75 -0.91 -5.28
C ARG A 69 -11.13 -0.27 -5.41
N GLY A 70 -12.18 -1.06 -5.29
CA GLY A 70 -13.55 -0.58 -5.19
C GLY A 70 -14.10 -0.98 -3.83
N ASP A 71 -14.46 -0.02 -3.01
CA ASP A 71 -15.07 -0.19 -1.71
C ASP A 71 -16.08 0.95 -1.48
N GLY A 72 -17.13 0.68 -0.71
CA GLY A 72 -18.08 1.71 -0.31
C GLY A 72 -17.59 2.46 0.93
N ILE A 73 -18.03 3.67 1.10
CA ILE A 73 -17.86 4.44 2.34
C ILE A 73 -19.24 4.57 2.98
N ASP A 74 -19.39 4.01 4.18
CA ASP A 74 -20.60 4.17 4.97
C ASP A 74 -20.56 5.50 5.73
N PHE A 75 -21.47 6.35 5.37
CA PHE A 75 -21.83 7.50 6.16
C PHE A 75 -23.14 7.18 6.87
N GLU A 76 -23.29 7.46 8.14
CA GLU A 76 -24.42 7.12 9.04
C GLU A 76 -25.81 6.88 8.39
N LYS A 77 -26.08 7.46 7.24
CA LYS A 77 -27.38 7.39 6.52
C LYS A 77 -27.28 6.81 5.11
N GLU A 78 -26.10 6.71 4.54
CA GLU A 78 -25.91 6.41 3.12
C GLU A 78 -24.57 5.73 2.87
N THR A 79 -24.54 4.87 1.87
CA THR A 79 -23.30 4.28 1.36
C THR A 79 -22.96 4.88 0.01
N VAL A 80 -21.71 5.25 -0.17
CA VAL A 80 -21.21 5.84 -1.41
C VAL A 80 -20.13 4.93 -1.99
N ASP A 81 -20.28 4.58 -3.26
CA ASP A 81 -19.28 3.78 -3.96
C ASP A 81 -18.02 4.59 -4.23
N LYS A 82 -16.88 4.08 -3.76
CA LYS A 82 -15.58 4.67 -3.98
C LYS A 82 -14.69 3.73 -4.79
N THR A 83 -14.15 4.19 -5.89
CA THR A 83 -13.12 3.51 -6.65
C THR A 83 -11.79 4.25 -6.50
N THR A 84 -10.74 3.50 -6.19
CA THR A 84 -9.38 4.04 -6.03
C THR A 84 -8.42 3.31 -6.96
N ASP A 85 -7.71 4.04 -7.79
CA ASP A 85 -6.63 3.55 -8.63
C ASP A 85 -5.30 4.11 -8.13
N SER A 86 -4.27 3.29 -7.99
CA SER A 86 -2.94 3.75 -7.63
C SER A 86 -1.86 3.17 -8.54
N PHE A 87 -0.91 4.01 -8.89
CA PHE A 87 0.30 3.61 -9.61
C PHE A 87 1.52 4.08 -8.84
N ARG A 88 2.42 3.14 -8.52
CA ARG A 88 3.58 3.40 -7.68
C ARG A 88 4.85 2.78 -8.28
N VAL A 89 5.95 3.46 -8.08
CA VAL A 89 7.31 2.93 -8.25
C VAL A 89 7.84 2.59 -6.88
N GLY A 90 8.28 1.36 -6.70
CA GLY A 90 8.81 0.86 -5.44
C GLY A 90 10.28 0.51 -5.52
N ALA A 91 10.92 0.51 -4.36
CA ALA A 91 12.25 -0.02 -4.16
C ALA A 91 12.28 -0.84 -2.86
N HIS A 92 13.09 -1.90 -2.86
CA HIS A 92 13.27 -2.75 -1.69
C HIS A 92 14.76 -3.04 -1.42
N ALA A 93 15.10 -3.32 -0.17
CA ALA A 93 16.45 -3.68 0.21
C ALA A 93 16.43 -4.58 1.44
N GLY A 94 17.17 -5.68 1.39
CA GLY A 94 17.36 -6.56 2.53
C GLY A 94 18.17 -5.88 3.64
N ILE A 95 17.80 -6.11 4.90
CA ILE A 95 18.52 -5.54 6.04
C ILE A 95 19.99 -5.98 6.09
N GLY A 96 20.26 -7.23 5.68
CA GLY A 96 21.63 -7.74 5.58
C GLY A 96 22.49 -6.98 4.57
N ASP A 97 21.90 -6.62 3.43
CA ASP A 97 22.59 -5.82 2.39
C ASP A 97 22.88 -4.41 2.89
N ILE A 98 21.94 -3.79 3.61
CA ILE A 98 22.13 -2.47 4.21
C ILE A 98 23.23 -2.49 5.25
N LEU A 99 23.21 -3.45 6.18
CA LEU A 99 24.17 -3.53 7.27
C LEU A 99 25.55 -3.98 6.82
N SER A 100 25.67 -4.85 5.82
CA SER A 100 26.96 -5.26 5.27
C SER A 100 27.72 -4.09 4.61
N ASN A 101 26.97 -3.16 4.00
CA ASN A 101 27.56 -1.94 3.43
C ASN A 101 28.01 -0.92 4.49
N ILE A 102 27.40 -0.93 5.68
CA ILE A 102 27.79 -0.06 6.80
C ILE A 102 29.04 -0.61 7.52
N SER A 103 29.20 -1.93 7.58
CA SER A 103 30.28 -2.59 8.32
C SER A 103 31.63 -2.62 7.60
N ALA A 104 31.85 -1.81 6.56
CA ALA A 104 33.07 -1.72 5.75
C ALA A 104 34.39 -1.39 6.51
N ARG A 105 34.42 -1.45 7.83
CA ARG A 105 35.59 -1.26 8.68
C ARG A 105 35.99 -2.51 9.50
N GLY A 106 35.98 -3.67 8.85
CA GLY A 106 36.76 -4.81 9.41
C GLY A 106 36.01 -5.79 10.28
N VAL A 107 34.69 -5.72 10.36
CA VAL A 107 33.85 -6.75 10.99
C VAL A 107 32.93 -7.33 9.92
N ASN A 108 33.23 -8.52 9.43
CA ASN A 108 32.32 -9.29 8.56
C ASN A 108 31.18 -9.84 9.44
N LEU A 109 30.10 -9.09 9.57
CA LEU A 109 28.84 -9.60 10.09
C LEU A 109 28.04 -10.15 8.89
N GLU A 110 28.07 -11.47 8.69
CA GLU A 110 27.10 -12.15 7.84
C GLU A 110 25.74 -12.12 8.55
N ILE A 111 25.00 -11.04 8.33
CA ILE A 111 23.61 -10.95 8.79
C ILE A 111 22.73 -11.46 7.65
N LYS A 112 22.04 -12.57 7.90
CA LYS A 112 21.04 -13.08 6.97
C LYS A 112 19.94 -12.02 6.80
N ASN A 113 19.42 -11.90 5.59
CA ASN A 113 18.25 -11.06 5.29
C ASN A 113 17.00 -11.66 5.94
N LEU A 114 16.75 -11.33 7.22
CA LEU A 114 15.55 -11.76 7.94
C LEU A 114 14.31 -11.00 7.49
N PHE A 115 14.50 -9.82 6.94
CA PHE A 115 13.45 -8.96 6.41
C PHE A 115 14.01 -7.96 5.41
N GLU A 116 13.11 -7.45 4.57
CA GLU A 116 13.36 -6.37 3.63
C GLU A 116 12.60 -5.13 4.05
N LEU A 117 13.24 -3.98 3.89
CA LEU A 117 12.58 -2.68 3.91
C LEU A 117 12.14 -2.35 2.50
N TYR A 118 10.96 -1.81 2.35
CA TYR A 118 10.49 -1.31 1.06
C TYR A 118 9.84 0.07 1.19
N GLY A 119 9.87 0.80 0.08
CA GLY A 119 9.20 2.07 -0.06
C GLY A 119 8.63 2.22 -1.47
N GLU A 120 7.43 2.75 -1.58
CA GLU A 120 6.73 3.00 -2.84
C GLU A 120 6.32 4.47 -2.88
N PHE A 121 6.45 5.10 -4.04
CA PHE A 121 5.99 6.45 -4.27
C PHE A 121 5.25 6.53 -5.60
N GLY A 122 4.15 7.25 -5.64
CA GLY A 122 3.36 7.37 -6.86
C GLY A 122 2.18 8.31 -6.73
N VAL A 123 1.19 8.02 -7.53
CA VAL A 123 -0.07 8.75 -7.57
C VAL A 123 -1.23 7.81 -7.26
N LYS A 124 -2.22 8.34 -6.60
CA LYS A 124 -3.50 7.71 -6.31
C LYS A 124 -4.58 8.60 -6.90
N SER A 125 -5.52 7.99 -7.59
CA SER A 125 -6.72 8.64 -8.11
C SER A 125 -7.91 7.98 -7.44
N TRP A 126 -8.87 8.76 -7.02
CA TRP A 126 -10.13 8.23 -6.53
C TRP A 126 -11.30 8.88 -7.25
N SER A 127 -12.38 8.11 -7.38
CA SER A 127 -13.69 8.59 -7.82
C SER A 127 -14.76 8.11 -6.87
N VAL A 128 -15.72 8.94 -6.61
CA VAL A 128 -16.89 8.66 -5.78
C VAL A 128 -18.13 8.98 -6.59
N GLU A 129 -19.04 8.05 -6.66
CA GLU A 129 -20.30 8.19 -7.39
C GLU A 129 -21.46 7.88 -6.45
N ASN A 130 -22.49 8.72 -6.46
CA ASN A 130 -23.76 8.47 -5.82
C ASN A 130 -24.91 8.97 -6.70
N ASP A 131 -25.63 8.05 -7.31
CA ASP A 131 -26.72 8.34 -8.26
C ASP A 131 -27.91 9.07 -7.59
N ASP A 132 -28.16 8.80 -6.32
CA ASP A 132 -29.31 9.37 -5.59
C ASP A 132 -29.12 10.86 -5.31
N PHE A 133 -27.89 11.31 -5.20
CA PHE A 133 -27.53 12.70 -4.88
C PHE A 133 -26.85 13.45 -6.02
N ASN A 134 -26.70 12.81 -7.20
CA ASN A 134 -25.98 13.39 -8.34
C ASN A 134 -24.58 13.89 -7.94
N PHE A 135 -23.91 13.10 -7.10
CA PHE A 135 -22.55 13.36 -6.64
C PHE A 135 -21.58 12.55 -7.48
N ASP A 136 -20.68 13.23 -8.19
CA ASP A 136 -19.62 12.66 -9.00
C ASP A 136 -18.37 13.51 -8.81
N GLU A 137 -17.48 13.05 -7.94
CA GLU A 137 -16.25 13.74 -7.60
C GLU A 137 -15.04 12.83 -7.83
N ASN A 138 -13.95 13.40 -8.29
CA ASN A 138 -12.69 12.70 -8.48
C ASN A 138 -11.52 13.60 -8.17
N ALA A 139 -10.43 13.01 -7.68
CA ALA A 139 -9.20 13.72 -7.42
C ALA A 139 -7.97 12.85 -7.64
N TYR A 140 -6.81 13.52 -7.71
CA TYR A 140 -5.51 12.91 -7.78
C TYR A 140 -4.66 13.38 -6.61
N GLU A 141 -3.95 12.46 -5.99
CA GLU A 141 -3.10 12.75 -4.85
C GLU A 141 -1.75 12.04 -4.94
N ALA A 142 -0.74 12.58 -4.27
CA ALA A 142 0.51 11.89 -4.10
C ALA A 142 0.35 10.77 -3.06
N ASN A 143 0.92 9.60 -3.33
CA ASN A 143 0.84 8.44 -2.47
C ASN A 143 2.23 7.93 -2.12
N PHE A 144 2.46 7.66 -0.86
CA PHE A 144 3.68 7.06 -0.33
C PHE A 144 3.36 5.87 0.55
N VAL A 145 3.97 4.73 0.24
CA VAL A 145 3.87 3.52 1.07
C VAL A 145 5.25 3.11 1.54
N SER A 146 5.37 2.74 2.80
CA SER A 146 6.60 2.16 3.32
C SER A 146 6.27 0.98 4.23
N GLY A 147 7.20 0.04 4.32
CA GLY A 147 6.94 -1.13 5.15
C GLY A 147 8.11 -2.07 5.28
N ILE A 148 7.80 -3.17 5.94
CA ILE A 148 8.71 -4.28 6.19
C ILE A 148 8.07 -5.54 5.60
N HIS A 149 8.87 -6.31 4.86
CA HIS A 149 8.53 -7.62 4.34
C HIS A 149 9.42 -8.65 5.01
N PHE A 150 8.84 -9.72 5.54
CA PHE A 150 9.54 -10.73 6.32
C PHE A 150 8.95 -12.12 6.08
N GLY A 151 9.67 -13.16 6.49
CA GLY A 151 9.23 -14.55 6.35
C GLY A 151 9.94 -15.29 5.23
N ASP A 152 9.30 -16.29 4.66
CA ASP A 152 9.84 -17.18 3.63
C ASP A 152 8.94 -17.18 2.38
N SER A 153 9.51 -16.77 1.24
CA SER A 153 8.81 -16.72 -0.06
C SER A 153 8.35 -18.09 -0.60
N ASN A 154 8.76 -19.18 0.01
CA ASN A 154 8.32 -20.54 -0.32
C ASN A 154 7.21 -21.07 0.60
N ASP A 155 6.90 -20.36 1.69
CA ASP A 155 5.90 -20.75 2.68
C ASP A 155 5.09 -19.54 3.13
N TRP A 156 5.40 -18.93 4.27
CA TRP A 156 4.70 -17.79 4.83
C TRP A 156 5.53 -16.52 4.75
N GLU A 157 4.93 -15.49 4.19
CA GLU A 157 5.43 -14.12 4.20
C GLU A 157 4.51 -13.23 5.03
N GLY A 158 5.06 -12.19 5.63
CA GLY A 158 4.31 -11.14 6.28
C GLY A 158 4.75 -9.77 5.79
N ARG A 159 3.81 -8.84 5.68
CA ARG A 159 4.06 -7.44 5.36
C ARG A 159 3.41 -6.56 6.41
N ILE A 160 4.13 -5.56 6.89
CA ILE A 160 3.58 -4.46 7.69
C ILE A 160 3.82 -3.20 6.90
N PHE A 161 2.82 -2.36 6.74
CA PHE A 161 2.92 -1.17 5.92
C PHE A 161 2.22 0.04 6.54
N LEU A 162 2.72 1.19 6.16
CA LEU A 162 2.10 2.49 6.34
C LEU A 162 1.92 3.12 4.96
N ASP A 163 0.70 3.42 4.61
CA ASP A 163 0.28 4.08 3.37
C ASP A 163 -0.20 5.49 3.73
N ILE A 164 0.40 6.49 3.12
CA ILE A 164 0.10 7.89 3.35
C ILE A 164 -0.27 8.50 2.01
N ALA A 165 -1.48 9.05 1.95
CA ALA A 165 -1.93 9.84 0.83
C ALA A 165 -1.97 11.32 1.23
N SER A 166 -1.69 12.21 0.28
CA SER A 166 -1.85 13.64 0.50
C SER A 166 -3.33 14.01 0.35
N GLU A 167 -3.83 14.70 1.24
CA GLU A 167 -4.95 15.65 1.36
C GLU A 167 -5.98 15.67 0.22
N ALA A 168 -6.82 14.75 -0.04
CA ALA A 168 -7.99 14.98 -0.89
C ALA A 168 -8.90 13.75 -0.91
N GLU A 169 -9.55 13.49 0.18
CA GLU A 169 -10.55 12.42 0.19
C GLU A 169 -11.92 12.98 0.60
N PRO A 170 -13.01 12.46 0.04
CA PRO A 170 -14.35 12.95 0.36
C PRO A 170 -14.73 12.61 1.79
N ILE A 171 -15.22 13.59 2.50
CA ILE A 171 -15.83 13.47 3.84
C ILE A 171 -17.21 14.10 3.84
N ILE A 172 -18.02 13.74 4.83
CA ILE A 172 -19.28 14.44 5.08
C ILE A 172 -18.99 15.71 5.88
N ASN A 173 -19.60 16.81 5.46
CA ASN A 173 -19.62 18.02 6.25
C ASN A 173 -20.76 17.99 7.27
N ASP A 174 -20.45 17.60 8.50
CA ASP A 174 -21.40 17.52 9.61
C ASP A 174 -21.73 18.90 10.22
N ASP A 175 -21.01 19.98 9.85
CA ASP A 175 -21.18 21.31 10.41
C ASP A 175 -22.41 22.04 9.84
N ILE A 176 -23.04 21.51 8.81
CA ILE A 176 -24.20 22.13 8.21
C ILE A 176 -25.46 21.66 8.92
N VAL A 177 -25.93 22.50 9.81
CA VAL A 177 -27.22 22.30 10.50
C VAL A 177 -28.36 22.60 9.52
N CYS A 178 -28.95 21.57 9.01
CA CYS A 178 -30.16 21.65 8.21
C CYS A 178 -31.40 21.69 9.10
N LEU A 179 -32.27 22.62 8.83
CA LEU A 179 -33.56 22.78 9.57
C LEU A 179 -34.72 22.05 8.89
N GLU A 180 -34.51 21.46 7.74
CA GLU A 180 -35.53 20.77 6.95
C GLU A 180 -35.39 19.23 7.09
N ILE A 181 -36.51 18.52 6.87
CA ILE A 181 -36.59 17.08 7.06
C ILE A 181 -35.83 16.30 5.99
N ASP A 182 -35.63 16.91 4.81
CA ASP A 182 -34.93 16.33 3.65
C ASP A 182 -33.66 17.14 3.31
N CYS A 183 -32.72 17.19 4.21
CA CYS A 183 -31.43 17.82 3.94
C CYS A 183 -30.55 16.98 3.03
N PRO A 184 -30.01 17.56 1.95
CA PRO A 184 -28.99 16.85 1.18
C PRO A 184 -27.74 16.66 2.02
N THR A 185 -27.13 15.49 1.91
CA THR A 185 -25.80 15.25 2.45
C THR A 185 -24.80 16.11 1.69
N ILE A 186 -23.99 16.86 2.41
CA ILE A 186 -22.98 17.72 1.80
C ILE A 186 -21.62 17.06 1.96
N TYR A 187 -21.01 16.73 0.85
CA TYR A 187 -19.67 16.19 0.78
C TYR A 187 -18.67 17.33 0.57
N GLU A 188 -17.55 17.24 1.21
CA GLU A 188 -16.41 18.11 1.00
C GLU A 188 -15.12 17.30 0.87
N ILE A 189 -14.09 17.91 0.35
CA ILE A 189 -12.77 17.30 0.26
C ILE A 189 -12.01 17.67 1.53
N SER A 190 -11.54 16.63 2.24
CA SER A 190 -10.78 16.82 3.47
C SER A 190 -9.38 17.38 3.18
N ASP A 191 -8.95 18.32 4.01
CA ASP A 191 -7.56 18.82 4.05
C ASP A 191 -6.65 17.88 4.89
N ASP A 192 -7.21 16.87 5.55
CA ASP A 192 -6.47 15.94 6.40
C ASP A 192 -5.81 14.83 5.59
N GLN A 193 -4.60 14.43 6.01
CA GLN A 193 -3.89 13.31 5.40
C GLN A 193 -4.55 11.98 5.71
N ASN A 194 -4.87 11.22 4.69
CA ASN A 194 -5.29 9.85 4.86
C ASN A 194 -4.08 8.95 5.16
N ARG A 195 -4.12 8.24 6.28
CA ARG A 195 -3.08 7.30 6.71
C ARG A 195 -3.71 5.94 6.94
N ARG A 196 -3.21 4.95 6.22
CA ARG A 196 -3.61 3.55 6.39
C ARG A 196 -2.42 2.76 6.92
N PHE A 197 -2.59 2.16 8.08
CA PHE A 197 -1.63 1.21 8.65
C PHE A 197 -2.19 -0.20 8.50
N GLY A 198 -1.39 -1.14 8.03
CA GLY A 198 -1.88 -2.49 7.78
C GLY A 198 -0.83 -3.57 7.91
N PHE A 199 -1.37 -4.78 7.96
CA PHE A 199 -0.64 -6.04 7.97
C PHE A 199 -1.23 -6.97 6.92
N GLU A 200 -0.38 -7.71 6.21
CA GLU A 200 -0.76 -8.73 5.26
C GLU A 200 0.06 -10.01 5.53
N ALA A 201 -0.60 -11.14 5.64
CA ALA A 201 0.02 -12.47 5.62
C ALA A 201 -0.21 -13.12 4.27
N ILE A 202 0.83 -13.74 3.71
CA ILE A 202 0.83 -14.35 2.40
C ILE A 202 1.28 -15.80 2.57
N TYR A 203 0.42 -16.74 2.20
CA TYR A 203 0.75 -18.16 2.17
C TYR A 203 1.05 -18.61 0.75
N ASN A 204 2.30 -18.90 0.46
CA ASN A 204 2.75 -19.35 -0.85
C ASN A 204 2.51 -20.84 -1.01
N ARG A 205 1.62 -21.22 -1.93
CA ARG A 205 1.40 -22.61 -2.30
C ARG A 205 2.21 -22.94 -3.56
N GLY A 206 3.50 -23.23 -3.34
CA GLY A 206 4.43 -23.49 -4.42
C GLY A 206 4.85 -22.20 -5.17
N LYS A 207 5.36 -22.37 -6.39
CA LYS A 207 6.00 -21.30 -7.13
C LYS A 207 5.02 -20.22 -7.66
N TYR A 208 3.80 -20.61 -8.01
CA TYR A 208 2.92 -19.78 -8.85
C TYR A 208 1.71 -19.23 -8.13
N THR A 209 1.36 -19.74 -6.97
CA THR A 209 0.11 -19.34 -6.31
C THR A 209 0.31 -19.00 -4.86
N ALA A 210 -0.40 -17.98 -4.38
CA ALA A 210 -0.44 -17.61 -2.98
C ALA A 210 -1.84 -17.18 -2.55
N PHE A 211 -2.15 -17.38 -1.27
CA PHE A 211 -3.31 -16.85 -0.59
C PHE A 211 -2.88 -15.68 0.29
N THR A 212 -3.69 -14.64 0.36
CA THR A 212 -3.41 -13.45 1.17
C THR A 212 -4.53 -13.19 2.15
N ILE A 213 -4.16 -12.78 3.35
CA ILE A 213 -5.09 -12.30 4.38
C ILE A 213 -4.49 -11.00 4.91
N GLY A 214 -5.25 -9.93 4.92
CA GLY A 214 -4.81 -8.63 5.40
C GLY A 214 -5.81 -7.98 6.34
N ALA A 215 -5.30 -7.06 7.14
CA ALA A 215 -6.10 -6.14 7.91
C ALA A 215 -5.40 -4.77 7.91
N SER A 216 -6.20 -3.71 7.83
CA SER A 216 -5.67 -2.35 7.90
C SER A 216 -6.67 -1.41 8.57
N THR A 217 -6.14 -0.35 9.20
CA THR A 217 -6.93 0.74 9.75
C THR A 217 -6.69 1.99 8.94
N ASN A 218 -7.73 2.78 8.75
CA ASN A 218 -7.68 4.05 8.04
C ASN A 218 -7.98 5.19 9.03
N SER A 219 -7.10 6.19 9.10
CA SER A 219 -7.24 7.28 10.09
C SER A 219 -8.29 8.31 9.71
N LEU A 220 -8.58 8.49 8.41
CA LEU A 220 -9.55 9.50 7.96
C LEU A 220 -10.99 9.04 8.22
N TYR A 221 -11.27 7.77 7.99
CA TYR A 221 -12.62 7.20 8.12
C TYR A 221 -12.85 6.44 9.42
N ASP A 222 -11.84 6.37 10.31
CA ASP A 222 -11.86 5.52 11.52
C ASP A 222 -12.36 4.09 11.23
N SER A 223 -11.93 3.56 10.10
CA SER A 223 -12.38 2.28 9.60
C SER A 223 -11.31 1.20 9.72
N THR A 224 -11.74 -0.03 9.96
CA THR A 224 -10.90 -1.22 9.90
C THR A 224 -11.36 -2.08 8.74
N THR A 225 -10.41 -2.41 7.88
CA THR A 225 -10.63 -3.20 6.67
C THR A 225 -9.98 -4.57 6.82
N PHE A 226 -10.68 -5.61 6.37
CA PHE A 226 -10.16 -6.97 6.25
C PHE A 226 -10.12 -7.38 4.78
N GLU A 227 -9.05 -8.03 4.37
CA GLU A 227 -8.87 -8.46 2.99
C GLU A 227 -8.54 -9.96 2.95
N ILE A 228 -9.17 -10.69 2.02
CA ILE A 228 -8.85 -12.08 1.72
C ILE A 228 -8.65 -12.17 0.21
N GLY A 229 -7.51 -12.68 -0.21
CA GLY A 229 -7.16 -12.66 -1.61
C GLY A 229 -6.42 -13.91 -2.10
N PHE A 230 -6.24 -13.90 -3.41
CA PHE A 230 -5.48 -14.89 -4.14
C PHE A 230 -4.50 -14.17 -5.06
N ARG A 231 -3.27 -14.69 -5.14
CA ARG A 231 -2.19 -14.11 -5.95
C ARG A 231 -1.58 -15.17 -6.85
N ILE A 232 -1.36 -14.80 -8.10
CA ILE A 232 -0.58 -15.57 -9.08
C ILE A 232 0.79 -14.92 -9.17
N ASN A 233 1.84 -15.65 -8.79
CA ASN A 233 3.21 -15.22 -8.94
C ASN A 233 3.69 -15.58 -10.37
N LEU A 234 4.37 -14.68 -11.04
CA LEU A 234 4.78 -14.76 -12.44
C LEU A 234 6.30 -14.92 -12.59
#